data_932028cdd00119039a8bdceb12276570
#
_entry.id   932028cdd00119039a8bdceb12276570
#
_cell.length_a   1.000
_cell.length_b   1.000
_cell.length_c   1.000
_cell.angle_alpha   90.00
_cell.angle_beta   90.00
_cell.angle_gamma   90.00
#
_symmetry.space_group_name_H-M   'P 1'
#
loop_
_entity.id
_entity.type
_entity.pdbx_description
1 polymer ?
#
loop_
_entity_poly.entity_id
_entity_poly.type
_entity_poly.pdbx_seq_one_letter_code
_entity_poly.pdbx_strand_id
1 'polypeptide(L)'
;MYLINLHAKPKKGSEYYDKVVGAFVSVYIDYADADGAIQLAKYYTEEEGWKVEAVDDEFFEIDDEKDLDKENREFYDEAKEYGYTMVFNGYESDEEE
;
A
#
# COMPACT_ATOMS: atom_id res chain seq x y z
N MET A 1 12.51 7.66 -1.12
CA MET A 1 11.23 7.05 -0.72
C MET A 1 10.50 6.53 -1.93
N TYR A 2 9.86 5.39 -1.78
CA TYR A 2 9.15 4.76 -2.89
C TYR A 2 7.66 4.67 -2.58
N LEU A 3 6.86 4.87 -3.60
CA LEU A 3 5.42 4.63 -3.54
C LEU A 3 5.15 3.39 -4.37
N ILE A 4 4.69 2.33 -3.70
CA ILE A 4 4.40 1.04 -4.32
C ILE A 4 2.89 0.83 -4.27
N ASN A 5 2.30 0.53 -5.42
CA ASN A 5 0.87 0.25 -5.48
C ASN A 5 0.66 -1.24 -5.72
N LEU A 6 -0.29 -1.81 -5.00
CA LEU A 6 -0.57 -3.21 -5.17
C LEU A 6 -2.06 -3.48 -4.95
N HIS A 7 -2.49 -4.67 -5.33
CA HIS A 7 -3.85 -5.12 -5.17
C HIS A 7 -3.84 -6.33 -4.23
N ALA A 8 -4.72 -6.30 -3.24
CA ALA A 8 -4.75 -7.34 -2.22
C ALA A 8 -6.19 -7.76 -1.94
N LYS A 9 -6.33 -8.96 -1.41
CA LYS A 9 -7.61 -9.47 -0.94
C LYS A 9 -7.50 -9.83 0.52
N PRO A 10 -8.58 -9.68 1.29
CA PRO A 10 -8.50 -10.04 2.71
C PRO A 10 -8.33 -11.53 2.88
N LYS A 11 -7.49 -11.92 3.82
CA LYS A 11 -7.30 -13.33 4.13
C LYS A 11 -8.52 -13.87 4.84
N LYS A 12 -8.83 -15.14 4.59
CA LYS A 12 -9.92 -15.79 5.29
C LYS A 12 -9.63 -15.77 6.78
N GLY A 13 -10.60 -15.32 7.55
CA GLY A 13 -10.43 -15.21 8.98
C GLY A 13 -9.99 -13.84 9.45
N SER A 14 -9.63 -12.95 8.53
CA SER A 14 -9.31 -11.58 8.93
C SER A 14 -10.60 -10.81 9.16
N GLU A 15 -10.50 -9.70 9.88
CA GLU A 15 -11.69 -8.90 10.16
C GLU A 15 -12.27 -8.25 8.92
N TYR A 16 -11.53 -8.18 7.85
CA TYR A 16 -11.99 -7.55 6.61
C TYR A 16 -12.63 -8.53 5.65
N TYR A 17 -12.53 -9.82 5.92
CA TYR A 17 -12.91 -10.86 4.95
C TYR A 17 -14.34 -10.74 4.49
N ASP A 18 -15.24 -10.41 5.42
CA ASP A 18 -16.64 -10.30 5.09
C ASP A 18 -17.07 -8.87 4.72
N LYS A 19 -16.16 -7.92 4.80
CA LYS A 19 -16.50 -6.52 4.61
C LYS A 19 -16.15 -6.00 3.23
N VAL A 20 -15.03 -6.47 2.66
CA VAL A 20 -14.59 -6.02 1.35
C VAL A 20 -14.13 -7.22 0.54
N VAL A 21 -14.20 -7.08 -0.77
CA VAL A 21 -13.74 -8.10 -1.70
C VAL A 21 -12.25 -7.97 -1.92
N GLY A 22 -11.75 -6.76 -1.90
CA GLY A 22 -10.34 -6.50 -2.09
C GLY A 22 -10.01 -5.05 -1.80
N ALA A 23 -8.76 -4.70 -1.99
CA ALA A 23 -8.31 -3.33 -1.77
C ALA A 23 -7.15 -3.00 -2.71
N PHE A 24 -7.12 -1.76 -3.13
CA PHE A 24 -5.93 -1.20 -3.78
C PHE A 24 -5.14 -0.52 -2.68
N VAL A 25 -3.89 -0.93 -2.54
CA VAL A 25 -3.05 -0.51 -1.42
C VAL A 25 -1.90 0.33 -1.96
N SER A 26 -1.72 1.49 -1.38
CA SER A 26 -0.56 2.35 -1.68
C SER A 26 0.34 2.33 -0.47
N VAL A 27 1.60 1.95 -0.67
CA VAL A 27 2.56 1.83 0.42
C VAL A 27 3.71 2.81 0.16
N TYR A 28 3.89 3.72 1.09
CA TYR A 28 5.03 4.64 1.06
C TYR A 28 6.11 4.02 1.92
N ILE A 29 7.29 3.78 1.35
CA ILE A 29 8.38 3.11 2.05
C ILE A 29 9.65 3.92 1.94
N ASP A 30 10.23 4.25 3.09
CA ASP A 30 11.49 4.96 3.17
C ASP A 30 12.61 3.92 3.16
N TYR A 31 13.04 3.52 1.97
CA TYR A 31 14.00 2.46 1.80
C TYR A 31 14.95 2.83 0.66
N ALA A 32 16.13 2.20 0.65
CA ALA A 32 17.20 2.63 -0.23
C ALA A 32 17.06 2.14 -1.66
N ASP A 33 16.43 0.98 -1.87
CA ASP A 33 16.32 0.45 -3.24
C ASP A 33 14.89 -0.05 -3.50
N ALA A 34 14.54 -0.04 -4.78
CA ALA A 34 13.17 -0.34 -5.20
C ALA A 34 12.79 -1.80 -4.94
N ASP A 35 13.69 -2.73 -5.20
CA ASP A 35 13.36 -4.14 -5.00
C ASP A 35 13.08 -4.45 -3.55
N GLY A 36 13.89 -3.89 -2.65
CA GLY A 36 13.66 -4.06 -1.22
C GLY A 36 12.37 -3.41 -0.78
N ALA A 37 12.07 -2.23 -1.33
CA ALA A 37 10.83 -1.54 -1.00
C ALA A 37 9.62 -2.38 -1.42
N ILE A 38 9.67 -3.00 -2.60
CA ILE A 38 8.58 -3.84 -3.07
C ILE A 38 8.38 -5.04 -2.16
N GLN A 39 9.46 -5.69 -1.75
CA GLN A 39 9.36 -6.84 -0.87
C GLN A 39 8.77 -6.43 0.48
N LEU A 40 9.18 -5.28 1.01
CA LEU A 40 8.63 -4.79 2.26
C LEU A 40 7.16 -4.43 2.12
N ALA A 41 6.77 -3.84 1.00
CA ALA A 41 5.37 -3.50 0.77
C ALA A 41 4.49 -4.74 0.83
N LYS A 42 4.93 -5.82 0.19
CA LYS A 42 4.20 -7.08 0.24
C LYS A 42 4.14 -7.63 1.66
N TYR A 43 5.27 -7.61 2.35
CA TYR A 43 5.35 -8.15 3.70
C TYR A 43 4.41 -7.41 4.64
N TYR A 44 4.45 -6.08 4.63
CA TYR A 44 3.60 -5.30 5.52
C TYR A 44 2.13 -5.49 5.20
N THR A 45 1.79 -5.59 3.92
CA THR A 45 0.41 -5.82 3.52
C THR A 45 -0.10 -7.15 4.06
N GLU A 46 0.73 -8.18 3.98
CA GLU A 46 0.32 -9.49 4.45
C GLU A 46 0.25 -9.54 5.98
N GLU A 47 1.08 -8.78 6.65
CA GLU A 47 1.03 -8.71 8.12
C GLU A 47 -0.28 -8.08 8.61
N GLU A 48 -0.91 -7.26 7.76
CA GLU A 48 -2.17 -6.62 8.12
C GLU A 48 -3.39 -7.50 7.83
N GLY A 49 -3.18 -8.73 7.42
CA GLY A 49 -4.29 -9.65 7.19
C GLY A 49 -4.75 -9.74 5.76
N TRP A 50 -3.91 -9.35 4.82
CA TRP A 50 -4.24 -9.32 3.40
C TRP A 50 -3.34 -10.27 2.62
N LYS A 51 -3.86 -10.75 1.51
CA LYS A 51 -3.09 -11.54 0.57
C LYS A 51 -2.83 -10.68 -0.66
N VAL A 52 -1.55 -10.53 -1.01
CA VAL A 52 -1.17 -9.73 -2.17
C VAL A 52 -1.50 -10.51 -3.43
N GLU A 53 -2.34 -9.92 -4.29
CA GLU A 53 -2.73 -10.55 -5.55
C GLU A 53 -1.85 -10.10 -6.70
N ALA A 54 -1.46 -8.83 -6.70
CA ALA A 54 -0.64 -8.28 -7.78
C ALA A 54 0.03 -7.02 -7.28
N VAL A 55 1.21 -6.76 -7.83
CA VAL A 55 1.94 -5.53 -7.56
C VAL A 55 2.05 -4.80 -8.90
N ASP A 56 1.76 -3.49 -8.90
CA ASP A 56 1.93 -2.70 -10.11
C ASP A 56 3.37 -2.77 -10.59
N ASP A 57 3.54 -2.90 -11.91
CA ASP A 57 4.87 -2.89 -12.50
C ASP A 57 5.52 -1.53 -12.34
N GLU A 58 4.73 -0.49 -12.25
CA GLU A 58 5.24 0.86 -12.08
C GLU A 58 5.25 1.22 -10.61
N PHE A 59 6.33 1.82 -10.20
CA PHE A 59 6.42 2.40 -8.86
C PHE A 59 6.98 3.80 -9.02
N PHE A 60 6.83 4.61 -7.97
CA PHE A 60 7.23 5.99 -8.04
C PHE A 60 8.30 6.27 -6.99
N GLU A 61 9.36 6.94 -7.41
CA GLU A 61 10.36 7.39 -6.47
C GLU A 61 10.06 8.83 -6.13
N ILE A 62 9.96 9.12 -4.83
CA ILE A 62 9.65 10.45 -4.35
C ILE A 62 10.91 11.04 -3.75
N ASP A 63 11.46 12.04 -4.41
CA ASP A 63 12.72 12.65 -3.99
C ASP A 63 12.50 13.76 -2.97
N ASP A 64 11.37 14.45 -3.06
CA ASP A 64 11.12 15.61 -2.23
C ASP A 64 9.63 15.68 -1.92
N GLU A 65 9.31 15.93 -0.65
CA GLU A 65 7.91 16.04 -0.24
C GLU A 65 7.18 17.16 -0.96
N LYS A 66 7.91 18.13 -1.50
CA LYS A 66 7.31 19.23 -2.25
C LYS A 66 6.67 18.78 -3.54
N ASP A 67 7.06 17.60 -4.03
CA ASP A 67 6.46 17.04 -5.24
C ASP A 67 5.07 16.45 -4.97
N LEU A 68 4.65 16.41 -3.72
CA LEU A 68 3.38 15.84 -3.31
C LEU A 68 2.41 16.94 -2.91
N ASP A 69 1.12 16.68 -3.11
CA ASP A 69 0.11 17.59 -2.58
C ASP A 69 0.04 17.45 -1.06
N LYS A 70 -0.75 18.32 -0.44
CA LYS A 70 -0.79 18.39 1.01
C LYS A 70 -1.22 17.06 1.64
N GLU A 71 -2.18 16.39 1.03
CA GLU A 71 -2.71 15.15 1.56
C GLU A 71 -1.65 14.05 1.51
N ASN A 72 -0.94 13.95 0.39
CA ASN A 72 0.07 12.92 0.24
C ASN A 72 1.32 13.21 1.05
N ARG A 73 1.56 14.49 1.38
CA ARG A 73 2.68 14.82 2.24
C ARG A 73 2.53 14.23 3.64
N GLU A 74 1.31 14.12 4.12
CA GLU A 74 1.11 13.53 5.44
C GLU A 74 1.55 12.08 5.43
N PHE A 75 1.27 11.36 4.35
CA PHE A 75 1.74 9.98 4.24
C PHE A 75 3.26 9.92 4.13
N TYR A 76 3.84 10.85 3.39
CA TYR A 76 5.29 10.93 3.26
C TYR A 76 5.94 11.15 4.63
N ASP A 77 5.42 12.11 5.39
CA ASP A 77 5.98 12.41 6.70
C ASP A 77 5.84 11.22 7.65
N GLU A 78 4.72 10.53 7.59
CA GLU A 78 4.50 9.36 8.42
C GLU A 78 5.48 8.25 8.06
N ALA A 79 5.70 8.03 6.77
CA ALA A 79 6.66 7.03 6.32
C ALA A 79 8.08 7.40 6.73
N LYS A 80 8.42 8.68 6.73
CA LYS A 80 9.73 9.12 7.19
C LYS A 80 9.92 8.83 8.67
N GLU A 81 8.87 8.99 9.44
CA GLU A 81 8.94 8.80 10.89
C GLU A 81 9.00 7.34 11.28
N TYR A 82 8.19 6.50 10.63
CA TYR A 82 8.04 5.11 11.03
C TYR A 82 8.66 4.12 10.05
N GLY A 83 9.17 4.59 8.93
CA GLY A 83 9.76 3.72 7.92
C GLY A 83 8.81 3.38 6.79
N TYR A 84 7.50 3.43 7.04
CA TYR A 84 6.51 3.17 6.01
C TYR A 84 5.14 3.65 6.47
N THR A 85 4.24 3.82 5.51
CA THR A 85 2.82 3.98 5.81
C THR A 85 2.02 3.36 4.68
N MET A 86 0.79 2.96 4.97
CA MET A 86 -0.06 2.24 4.02
C MET A 86 -1.41 2.90 3.94
N VAL A 87 -1.92 3.00 2.72
CA VAL A 87 -3.25 3.54 2.47
C VAL A 87 -4.06 2.46 1.78
N PHE A 88 -5.14 2.02 2.41
CA PHE A 88 -6.00 0.97 1.88
C PHE A 88 -7.26 1.57 1.30
N ASN A 89 -7.53 1.24 0.04
CA ASN A 89 -8.77 1.64 -0.62
C ASN A 89 -9.56 0.38 -0.90
N GLY A 90 -10.38 -0.03 0.05
CA GLY A 90 -11.16 -1.25 -0.06
C GLY A 90 -12.35 -1.07 -0.98
N TYR A 91 -12.77 -2.17 -1.61
CA TYR A 91 -13.96 -2.14 -2.44
C TYR A 91 -14.79 -3.38 -2.14
N GLU A 92 -16.10 -3.22 -2.31
CA GLU A 92 -17.01 -4.31 -2.13
C GLU A 92 -17.19 -5.07 -3.43
N SER A 93 -18.01 -6.10 -3.40
CA SER A 93 -18.26 -6.90 -4.58
C SER A 93 -18.60 -6.02 -5.78
N ASP A 94 -18.07 -6.39 -6.93
CA ASP A 94 -18.31 -5.64 -8.14
C ASP A 94 -19.38 -6.26 -9.03
N GLU A 95 -20.05 -7.28 -8.55
CA GLU A 95 -21.04 -7.91 -9.41
C GLU A 95 -22.34 -7.13 -9.47
N GLU A 96 -22.51 -6.12 -8.65
CA GLU A 96 -23.70 -5.31 -8.73
C GLU A 96 -23.66 -4.34 -9.90
N GLU A 97 -22.55 -4.16 -10.53
CA GLU A 97 -22.55 -3.27 -11.67
C GLU A 97 -23.07 -3.92 -12.92
#